data_111855b857580849639f152a03ddc8ce
#
_entry.id   111855b857580849639f152a03ddc8ce
#
_cell.length_a   1.000
_cell.length_b   1.000
_cell.length_c   1.000
_cell.angle_alpha   90.00
_cell.angle_beta   90.00
_cell.angle_gamma   90.00
#
_symmetry.space_group_name_H-M   'P 1'
#
loop_
_entity.id
_entity.type
_entity.pdbx_description
1 polymer ?
#
loop_
_entity_poly.entity_id
_entity_poly.type
_entity_poly.pdbx_seq_one_letter_code
_entity_poly.pdbx_strand_id
1 'polypeptide(L)'
;MVHPDYKEKEYNNIMMEIISAMLNRKDGKRAKGFTLIELLVVVVIIGILAAIAVPIYLNQRKAAWNSTVESDVKNASLVVETVANDNNGSTSNLAVSTVSAAGAEATADTIDNTNGGVKGYVGVKVAPAAEGGTATIKDGAEVTVSDGNTLKFTFGDTYTIEGHNGNAGTKTYTYNSSTGNITAS
;
A
#
# COMPACT_ATOMS: atom_id res chain seq x y z
N MET A 1 -48.02 -14.24 68.29
CA MET A 1 -47.35 -15.51 67.92
C MET A 1 -47.69 -15.77 66.46
N VAL A 2 -46.84 -15.33 65.52
CA VAL A 2 -47.10 -15.44 64.07
C VAL A 2 -46.61 -16.83 63.66
N HIS A 3 -47.52 -17.64 63.13
CA HIS A 3 -47.30 -19.03 62.75
C HIS A 3 -46.29 -19.07 61.60
N PRO A 4 -45.19 -19.84 61.65
CA PRO A 4 -44.14 -19.87 60.60
C PRO A 4 -44.62 -20.43 59.26
N ASP A 5 -45.78 -21.08 59.24
CA ASP A 5 -46.32 -21.78 58.07
C ASP A 5 -46.90 -20.86 56.95
N TYR A 6 -47.20 -19.60 57.26
CA TYR A 6 -47.76 -18.65 56.30
C TYR A 6 -46.69 -18.10 55.34
N LYS A 7 -45.48 -17.89 55.80
CA LYS A 7 -44.40 -17.35 54.98
C LYS A 7 -43.87 -18.36 53.94
N GLU A 8 -43.86 -19.64 54.32
CA GLU A 8 -43.39 -20.74 53.44
C GLU A 8 -44.37 -20.97 52.28
N LYS A 9 -45.67 -20.90 52.53
CA LYS A 9 -46.70 -21.05 51.49
C LYS A 9 -46.71 -19.87 50.50
N GLU A 10 -46.50 -18.68 50.97
CA GLU A 10 -46.43 -17.46 50.16
C GLU A 10 -45.16 -17.50 49.27
N TYR A 11 -44.02 -17.93 49.82
CA TYR A 11 -42.78 -18.08 49.07
C TYR A 11 -42.87 -19.13 47.98
N ASN A 12 -43.48 -20.25 48.25
CA ASN A 12 -43.67 -21.31 47.28
C ASN A 12 -44.66 -20.92 46.17
N ASN A 13 -45.71 -20.15 46.47
CA ASN A 13 -46.61 -19.60 45.45
C ASN A 13 -45.92 -18.60 44.51
N ILE A 14 -45.15 -17.67 45.08
CA ILE A 14 -44.40 -16.70 44.29
C ILE A 14 -43.35 -17.42 43.39
N MET A 15 -42.65 -18.41 43.94
CA MET A 15 -41.70 -19.22 43.15
C MET A 15 -42.38 -19.98 42.03
N MET A 16 -43.53 -20.59 42.27
CA MET A 16 -44.29 -21.30 41.24
C MET A 16 -44.84 -20.37 40.17
N GLU A 17 -45.25 -19.12 40.52
CA GLU A 17 -45.65 -18.11 39.53
C GLU A 17 -44.46 -17.68 38.66
N ILE A 18 -43.30 -17.42 39.26
CA ILE A 18 -42.08 -17.06 38.52
C ILE A 18 -41.64 -18.17 37.59
N ILE A 19 -41.66 -19.42 38.07
CA ILE A 19 -41.30 -20.58 37.25
C ILE A 19 -42.32 -20.78 36.13
N SER A 20 -43.62 -20.63 36.38
CA SER A 20 -44.64 -20.74 35.35
C SER A 20 -44.57 -19.63 34.32
N ALA A 21 -44.22 -18.39 34.74
CA ALA A 21 -43.98 -17.27 33.85
C ALA A 21 -42.71 -17.44 33.01
N MET A 22 -41.66 -18.05 33.57
CA MET A 22 -40.45 -18.40 32.81
C MET A 22 -40.68 -19.53 31.81
N LEU A 23 -41.45 -20.54 32.20
CA LEU A 23 -41.80 -21.69 31.35
C LEU A 23 -42.83 -21.30 30.26
N ASN A 24 -43.68 -20.30 30.52
CA ASN A 24 -44.70 -19.84 29.59
C ASN A 24 -44.22 -18.75 28.65
N ARG A 25 -42.92 -18.40 28.65
CA ARG A 25 -42.28 -17.64 27.57
C ARG A 25 -42.14 -18.54 26.32
N LYS A 26 -43.24 -19.13 25.91
CA LYS A 26 -43.47 -19.62 24.55
C LYS A 26 -43.93 -18.46 23.66
N ASP A 27 -43.24 -17.33 23.68
CA ASP A 27 -43.23 -16.47 22.53
C ASP A 27 -42.20 -17.01 21.55
N GLY A 28 -42.56 -18.13 20.97
CA GLY A 28 -42.02 -18.58 19.72
C GLY A 28 -42.35 -17.57 18.61
N LYS A 29 -41.68 -16.42 18.59
CA LYS A 29 -41.25 -15.88 17.34
C LYS A 29 -40.25 -16.90 16.79
N ARG A 30 -40.80 -17.89 16.08
CA ARG A 30 -40.00 -18.75 15.22
C ARG A 30 -39.25 -17.75 14.33
N ALA A 31 -37.99 -17.51 14.62
CA ALA A 31 -37.09 -16.90 13.69
C ALA A 31 -37.28 -17.71 12.41
N LYS A 32 -37.89 -17.10 11.38
CA LYS A 32 -38.02 -17.74 10.08
C LYS A 32 -36.63 -18.10 9.65
N GLY A 33 -36.23 -19.34 9.79
CA GLY A 33 -34.94 -19.83 9.29
C GLY A 33 -34.96 -19.62 7.77
N PHE A 34 -33.80 -19.19 7.25
CA PHE A 34 -33.62 -19.13 5.81
C PHE A 34 -33.85 -20.50 5.19
N THR A 35 -34.55 -20.54 4.11
CA THR A 35 -34.73 -21.77 3.33
C THR A 35 -33.43 -22.04 2.56
N LEU A 36 -33.12 -23.30 2.30
CA LEU A 36 -31.96 -23.72 1.51
C LEU A 36 -31.98 -23.09 0.12
N ILE A 37 -33.20 -22.94 -0.47
CA ILE A 37 -33.36 -22.32 -1.79
C ILE A 37 -33.04 -20.82 -1.78
N GLU A 38 -33.41 -20.08 -0.72
CA GLU A 38 -33.09 -18.66 -0.60
C GLU A 38 -31.57 -18.44 -0.57
N LEU A 39 -30.85 -19.28 0.18
CA LEU A 39 -29.39 -19.19 0.25
C LEU A 39 -28.75 -19.59 -1.08
N LEU A 40 -29.27 -20.64 -1.75
CA LEU A 40 -28.76 -21.10 -3.04
C LEU A 40 -28.91 -20.02 -4.11
N VAL A 41 -30.05 -19.36 -4.23
CA VAL A 41 -30.29 -18.29 -5.22
C VAL A 41 -29.32 -17.12 -4.98
N VAL A 42 -29.11 -16.72 -3.74
CA VAL A 42 -28.19 -15.60 -3.41
C VAL A 42 -26.75 -15.93 -3.81
N VAL A 43 -26.25 -17.13 -3.51
CA VAL A 43 -24.86 -17.48 -3.88
C VAL A 43 -24.67 -17.60 -5.39
N VAL A 44 -25.70 -18.06 -6.14
CA VAL A 44 -25.66 -18.10 -7.61
C VAL A 44 -25.59 -16.68 -8.19
N ILE A 45 -26.41 -15.75 -7.69
CA ILE A 45 -26.39 -14.36 -8.16
C ILE A 45 -25.03 -13.72 -7.85
N ILE A 46 -24.51 -13.87 -6.63
CA ILE A 46 -23.19 -13.33 -6.28
C ILE A 46 -22.09 -13.95 -7.15
N GLY A 47 -22.16 -15.25 -7.44
CA GLY A 47 -21.22 -15.95 -8.32
C GLY A 47 -21.19 -15.36 -9.73
N ILE A 48 -22.36 -15.08 -10.33
CA ILE A 48 -22.46 -14.46 -11.66
C ILE A 48 -21.90 -13.03 -11.64
N LEU A 49 -22.24 -12.23 -10.63
CA LEU A 49 -21.73 -10.86 -10.50
C LEU A 49 -20.23 -10.84 -10.29
N ALA A 50 -19.71 -11.72 -9.44
CA ALA A 50 -18.27 -11.82 -9.17
C ALA A 50 -17.47 -12.24 -10.40
N ALA A 51 -18.00 -13.13 -11.24
CA ALA A 51 -17.34 -13.57 -12.47
C ALA A 51 -17.05 -12.42 -13.44
N ILE A 52 -17.86 -11.37 -13.42
CA ILE A 52 -17.68 -10.17 -14.26
C ILE A 52 -16.87 -9.10 -13.51
N ALA A 53 -17.17 -8.88 -12.24
CA ALA A 53 -16.60 -7.78 -11.46
C ALA A 53 -15.11 -7.98 -11.11
N VAL A 54 -14.70 -9.23 -10.82
CA VAL A 54 -13.31 -9.51 -10.39
C VAL A 54 -12.27 -9.18 -11.46
N PRO A 55 -12.38 -9.62 -12.73
CA PRO A 55 -11.40 -9.28 -13.76
C PRO A 55 -11.34 -7.77 -14.04
N ILE A 56 -12.46 -7.08 -14.00
CA ILE A 56 -12.53 -5.62 -14.19
C ILE A 56 -11.77 -4.93 -13.03
N TYR A 57 -12.03 -5.33 -11.80
CA TYR A 57 -11.37 -4.79 -10.61
C TYR A 57 -9.85 -4.97 -10.65
N LEU A 58 -9.37 -6.15 -11.06
CA LEU A 58 -7.94 -6.43 -11.18
C LEU A 58 -7.28 -5.54 -12.24
N ASN A 59 -7.94 -5.31 -13.37
CA ASN A 59 -7.42 -4.41 -14.41
C ASN A 59 -7.38 -2.95 -13.95
N GLN A 60 -8.39 -2.48 -13.24
CA GLN A 60 -8.40 -1.13 -12.65
C GLN A 60 -7.28 -0.97 -11.63
N ARG A 61 -7.02 -1.98 -10.82
CA ARG A 61 -5.94 -1.97 -9.84
C ARG A 61 -4.57 -1.90 -10.50
N LYS A 62 -4.35 -2.66 -11.58
CA LYS A 62 -3.12 -2.57 -12.39
C LYS A 62 -2.95 -1.18 -13.01
N ALA A 63 -4.02 -0.59 -13.53
CA ALA A 63 -3.98 0.75 -14.08
C ALA A 63 -3.61 1.80 -13.01
N ALA A 64 -4.13 1.66 -11.78
CA ALA A 64 -3.77 2.53 -10.66
C ALA A 64 -2.28 2.42 -10.31
N TRP A 65 -1.74 1.21 -10.20
CA TRP A 65 -0.30 1.01 -9.95
C TRP A 65 0.57 1.60 -11.06
N ASN A 66 0.18 1.44 -12.34
CA ASN A 66 0.89 2.06 -13.45
C ASN A 66 0.88 3.59 -13.34
N SER A 67 -0.22 4.19 -12.92
CA SER A 67 -0.32 5.64 -12.72
C SER A 67 0.58 6.13 -11.58
N THR A 68 0.73 5.35 -10.49
CA THR A 68 1.68 5.71 -9.43
C THR A 68 3.12 5.67 -9.93
N VAL A 69 3.50 4.67 -10.74
CA VAL A 69 4.84 4.59 -11.35
C VAL A 69 5.12 5.82 -12.21
N GLU A 70 4.21 6.19 -13.10
CA GLU A 70 4.37 7.36 -13.98
C GLU A 70 4.53 8.65 -13.17
N SER A 71 3.74 8.80 -12.10
CA SER A 71 3.84 9.93 -11.18
C SER A 71 5.19 9.96 -10.46
N ASP A 72 5.66 8.81 -9.96
CA ASP A 72 6.93 8.71 -9.25
C ASP A 72 8.12 9.03 -10.18
N VAL A 73 8.11 8.52 -11.42
CA VAL A 73 9.13 8.84 -12.44
C VAL A 73 9.16 10.34 -12.72
N LYS A 74 7.98 10.97 -12.86
CA LYS A 74 7.89 12.41 -13.08
C LYS A 74 8.40 13.21 -11.88
N ASN A 75 7.99 12.84 -10.66
CA ASN A 75 8.45 13.52 -9.46
C ASN A 75 9.96 13.34 -9.25
N ALA A 76 10.48 12.16 -9.52
CA ALA A 76 11.91 11.88 -9.46
C ALA A 76 12.69 12.74 -10.47
N SER A 77 12.17 12.95 -11.69
CA SER A 77 12.83 13.82 -12.67
C SER A 77 12.95 15.26 -12.17
N LEU A 78 11.93 15.79 -11.50
CA LEU A 78 11.98 17.14 -10.91
C LEU A 78 13.03 17.25 -9.79
N VAL A 79 13.17 16.19 -8.98
CA VAL A 79 14.21 16.12 -7.95
C VAL A 79 15.60 16.10 -8.57
N VAL A 80 15.82 15.27 -9.61
CA VAL A 80 17.10 15.22 -10.33
C VAL A 80 17.44 16.56 -10.95
N GLU A 81 16.48 17.25 -11.59
CA GLU A 81 16.69 18.59 -12.15
C GLU A 81 17.08 19.62 -11.08
N THR A 82 16.45 19.53 -9.89
CA THR A 82 16.79 20.41 -8.77
C THR A 82 18.23 20.20 -8.32
N VAL A 83 18.63 18.94 -8.09
CA VAL A 83 19.99 18.59 -7.68
C VAL A 83 21.01 18.93 -8.77
N ALA A 84 20.67 18.71 -10.05
CA ALA A 84 21.53 19.07 -11.16
C ALA A 84 21.75 20.60 -11.25
N ASN A 85 20.69 21.39 -11.04
CA ASN A 85 20.80 22.85 -11.01
C ASN A 85 21.75 23.32 -9.90
N ASP A 86 21.65 22.74 -8.71
CA ASP A 86 22.55 23.05 -7.58
C ASP A 86 23.98 22.57 -7.85
N ASN A 87 24.16 21.62 -8.75
CA ASN A 87 25.43 21.06 -9.21
C ASN A 87 25.92 21.71 -10.57
N ASN A 88 25.66 22.96 -10.79
CA ASN A 88 26.03 23.70 -11.99
C ASN A 88 25.50 23.11 -13.32
N GLY A 89 24.34 22.47 -13.27
CA GLY A 89 23.69 21.82 -14.42
C GLY A 89 24.24 20.45 -14.79
N SER A 90 25.19 19.92 -14.03
CA SER A 90 25.78 18.59 -14.31
C SER A 90 24.99 17.46 -13.68
N THR A 91 24.71 16.44 -14.50
CA THR A 91 24.06 15.18 -14.07
C THR A 91 25.02 13.99 -14.04
N SER A 92 26.22 14.13 -14.62
CA SER A 92 27.16 13.02 -14.79
C SER A 92 27.78 12.48 -13.49
N ASN A 93 27.77 13.30 -12.43
CA ASN A 93 28.30 12.96 -11.11
C ASN A 93 27.18 12.86 -10.04
N LEU A 94 25.95 12.66 -10.44
CA LEU A 94 24.87 12.34 -9.51
C LEU A 94 24.89 10.87 -9.13
N ALA A 95 24.32 10.56 -7.97
CA ALA A 95 24.15 9.20 -7.49
C ALA A 95 22.89 9.09 -6.62
N VAL A 96 22.46 7.87 -6.40
CA VAL A 96 21.31 7.52 -5.57
C VAL A 96 21.77 6.87 -4.28
N SER A 97 21.05 7.13 -3.20
CA SER A 97 21.18 6.44 -1.92
C SER A 97 19.80 6.11 -1.36
N THR A 98 19.70 5.05 -0.59
CA THR A 98 18.50 4.69 0.17
C THR A 98 18.59 5.15 1.62
N VAL A 99 19.64 5.86 2.00
CA VAL A 99 19.87 6.39 3.36
C VAL A 99 19.91 7.91 3.31
N SER A 100 19.17 8.52 4.22
CA SER A 100 19.01 9.97 4.37
C SER A 100 20.16 10.60 5.12
N ALA A 101 21.35 10.75 4.57
CA ALA A 101 22.34 11.60 5.24
C ALA A 101 23.35 12.17 4.26
N ALA A 102 23.79 13.39 4.51
CA ALA A 102 25.05 13.88 3.97
C ALA A 102 26.16 12.88 4.39
N GLY A 103 26.81 12.26 3.40
CA GLY A 103 27.75 11.18 3.64
C GLY A 103 27.17 9.77 3.56
N ALA A 104 25.88 9.61 3.19
CA ALA A 104 25.31 8.29 2.90
C ALA A 104 26.00 7.65 1.69
N GLU A 105 26.22 6.35 1.77
CA GLU A 105 26.85 5.61 0.67
C GLU A 105 26.03 5.75 -0.62
N ALA A 106 26.72 6.07 -1.71
CA ALA A 106 26.17 6.07 -3.07
C ALA A 106 26.11 4.62 -3.55
N THR A 107 25.11 3.88 -3.09
CA THR A 107 25.15 2.41 -3.14
C THR A 107 24.42 1.83 -4.33
N ALA A 108 23.57 2.58 -5.01
CA ALA A 108 22.76 1.96 -6.07
C ALA A 108 22.30 2.96 -7.13
N ASP A 109 22.01 2.43 -8.30
CA ASP A 109 21.27 3.12 -9.36
C ASP A 109 19.75 2.98 -9.17
N THR A 110 19.32 2.26 -8.14
CA THR A 110 17.93 1.81 -7.99
C THR A 110 17.39 2.10 -6.60
N ILE A 111 16.20 2.69 -6.54
CA ILE A 111 15.38 2.78 -5.33
C ILE A 111 14.28 1.74 -5.47
N ASP A 112 14.37 0.68 -4.67
CA ASP A 112 13.40 -0.42 -4.64
C ASP A 112 12.51 -0.28 -3.41
N ASN A 113 11.25 0.12 -3.62
CA ASN A 113 10.24 0.21 -2.59
C ASN A 113 9.17 -0.89 -2.71
N THR A 114 9.53 -2.06 -3.23
CA THR A 114 8.61 -3.20 -3.43
C THR A 114 7.91 -3.64 -2.14
N ASN A 115 8.59 -3.50 -1.00
CA ASN A 115 8.06 -3.90 0.32
C ASN A 115 7.53 -2.72 1.14
N GLY A 116 7.55 -1.51 0.59
CA GLY A 116 7.15 -0.29 1.29
C GLY A 116 8.18 0.24 2.29
N GLY A 117 8.08 1.53 2.61
CA GLY A 117 8.89 2.17 3.65
C GLY A 117 10.32 2.56 3.25
N VAL A 118 10.73 2.34 2.02
CA VAL A 118 12.05 2.76 1.51
C VAL A 118 11.97 4.21 1.02
N LYS A 119 12.90 5.02 1.49
CA LYS A 119 13.13 6.38 1.00
C LYS A 119 14.36 6.41 0.11
N GLY A 120 14.27 7.13 -0.99
CA GLY A 120 15.38 7.34 -1.90
C GLY A 120 15.90 8.78 -1.83
N TYR A 121 17.16 8.96 -2.14
CA TYR A 121 17.80 10.27 -2.21
C TYR A 121 18.66 10.35 -3.45
N VAL A 122 18.60 11.45 -4.17
CA VAL A 122 19.50 11.79 -5.27
C VAL A 122 20.41 12.93 -4.80
N GLY A 123 21.70 12.77 -4.97
CA GLY A 123 22.67 13.78 -4.58
C GLY A 123 23.94 13.74 -5.41
N VAL A 124 24.81 14.70 -5.18
CA VAL A 124 26.11 14.76 -5.85
C VAL A 124 27.04 13.68 -5.26
N LYS A 125 27.61 12.86 -6.13
CA LYS A 125 28.55 11.81 -5.78
C LYS A 125 29.87 12.42 -5.34
N VAL A 126 30.31 12.06 -4.14
CA VAL A 126 31.62 12.44 -3.60
C VAL A 126 32.51 11.21 -3.57
N ALA A 127 33.68 11.33 -4.17
CA ALA A 127 34.65 10.24 -4.14
C ALA A 127 35.10 9.95 -2.69
N PRO A 128 35.42 8.69 -2.36
CA PRO A 128 35.91 8.35 -1.04
C PRO A 128 37.25 9.05 -0.74
N ALA A 129 37.44 9.44 0.51
CA ALA A 129 38.68 10.10 0.99
C ALA A 129 39.91 9.17 0.98
N ALA A 130 39.70 7.85 0.89
CA ALA A 130 40.77 6.84 0.88
C ALA A 130 40.53 5.81 -0.24
N GLU A 131 41.60 5.22 -0.77
CA GLU A 131 41.54 4.10 -1.71
C GLU A 131 40.78 2.93 -1.09
N GLY A 132 39.79 2.40 -1.82
CA GLY A 132 38.94 1.30 -1.37
C GLY A 132 37.74 1.72 -0.50
N GLY A 133 37.55 3.02 -0.24
CA GLY A 133 36.37 3.54 0.43
C GLY A 133 35.13 3.58 -0.50
N THR A 134 33.94 3.69 0.10
CA THR A 134 32.69 3.82 -0.66
C THR A 134 32.43 5.29 -1.00
N ALA A 135 31.99 5.55 -2.22
CA ALA A 135 31.52 6.89 -2.62
C ALA A 135 30.26 7.25 -1.81
N THR A 136 30.13 8.52 -1.47
CA THR A 136 28.99 9.05 -0.73
C THR A 136 28.21 10.07 -1.56
N ILE A 137 27.01 10.43 -1.12
CA ILE A 137 26.26 11.53 -1.69
C ILE A 137 26.34 12.75 -0.77
N LYS A 138 26.38 13.93 -1.40
CA LYS A 138 26.30 15.23 -0.74
C LYS A 138 25.05 15.95 -1.27
N ASP A 139 24.45 16.76 -0.42
CA ASP A 139 23.29 17.61 -0.77
C ASP A 139 22.13 16.82 -1.43
N GLY A 140 21.84 15.63 -0.87
CA GLY A 140 20.81 14.74 -1.40
C GLY A 140 19.40 15.26 -1.16
N ALA A 141 18.60 15.30 -2.24
CA ALA A 141 17.17 15.57 -2.18
C ALA A 141 16.38 14.25 -2.14
N GLU A 142 15.32 14.22 -1.33
CA GLU A 142 14.47 13.04 -1.19
C GLU A 142 13.64 12.80 -2.45
N VAL A 143 13.65 11.55 -2.91
CA VAL A 143 12.77 11.03 -3.96
C VAL A 143 11.72 10.15 -3.33
N THR A 144 10.47 10.55 -3.44
CA THR A 144 9.34 9.74 -2.99
C THR A 144 9.05 8.66 -4.02
N VAL A 145 9.06 7.40 -3.57
CA VAL A 145 8.69 6.23 -4.37
C VAL A 145 7.53 5.53 -3.68
N SER A 146 6.42 5.37 -4.40
CA SER A 146 5.22 4.71 -3.89
C SER A 146 5.46 3.24 -3.58
N ASP A 147 4.71 2.70 -2.62
CA ASP A 147 4.82 1.28 -2.24
C ASP A 147 4.59 0.36 -3.45
N GLY A 148 5.47 -0.63 -3.59
CA GLY A 148 5.45 -1.58 -4.69
C GLY A 148 6.18 -1.10 -5.94
N ASN A 149 6.63 0.15 -6.00
CA ASN A 149 7.35 0.70 -7.15
C ASN A 149 8.87 0.55 -6.99
N THR A 150 9.53 0.44 -8.14
CA THR A 150 10.98 0.48 -8.24
C THR A 150 11.36 1.54 -9.27
N LEU A 151 12.31 2.41 -8.93
CA LEU A 151 12.90 3.40 -9.84
C LEU A 151 14.38 3.11 -10.04
N LYS A 152 14.80 3.05 -11.31
CA LYS A 152 16.21 2.91 -11.70
C LYS A 152 16.67 4.19 -12.39
N PHE A 153 17.82 4.69 -11.97
CA PHE A 153 18.43 5.92 -12.48
C PHE A 153 19.68 5.58 -13.28
N THR A 154 19.87 6.27 -14.39
CA THR A 154 21.11 6.20 -15.16
C THR A 154 21.56 7.63 -15.42
N PHE A 155 22.69 8.02 -14.84
CA PHE A 155 23.25 9.35 -14.93
C PHE A 155 24.41 9.41 -15.93
N GLY A 156 24.52 10.54 -16.66
CA GLY A 156 25.53 10.84 -17.66
C GLY A 156 25.36 12.31 -18.08
N ASP A 157 25.76 12.64 -19.29
CA ASP A 157 25.50 13.97 -19.89
C ASP A 157 23.99 14.22 -20.03
N THR A 158 23.25 13.16 -20.23
CA THR A 158 21.80 13.07 -20.09
C THR A 158 21.48 11.98 -19.08
N TYR A 159 20.27 12.01 -18.50
CA TYR A 159 19.86 10.95 -17.58
C TYR A 159 18.54 10.32 -17.98
N THR A 160 18.34 9.09 -17.54
CA THR A 160 17.06 8.38 -17.64
C THR A 160 16.62 7.89 -16.29
N ILE A 161 15.29 7.83 -16.11
CA ILE A 161 14.64 7.22 -14.94
C ILE A 161 13.65 6.21 -15.45
N GLU A 162 13.87 4.95 -15.12
CA GLU A 162 12.97 3.83 -15.44
C GLU A 162 12.20 3.43 -14.19
N GLY A 163 10.87 3.38 -14.30
CA GLY A 163 10.01 2.98 -13.21
C GLY A 163 9.11 1.80 -13.59
N HIS A 164 8.90 0.89 -12.66
CA HIS A 164 7.94 -0.22 -12.80
C HIS A 164 7.33 -0.62 -11.46
N ASN A 165 6.21 -1.36 -11.52
CA ASN A 165 5.58 -1.99 -10.37
C ASN A 165 5.33 -3.46 -10.68
N GLY A 166 5.91 -4.35 -9.89
CA GLY A 166 5.81 -5.80 -10.11
C GLY A 166 4.36 -6.35 -10.07
N ASN A 167 3.46 -5.68 -9.36
CA ASN A 167 2.04 -6.05 -9.28
C ASN A 167 1.23 -5.55 -10.49
N ALA A 168 1.73 -4.54 -11.22
CA ALA A 168 1.06 -3.96 -12.37
C ALA A 168 1.31 -4.73 -13.68
N GLY A 169 2.27 -5.64 -13.69
CA GLY A 169 2.71 -6.40 -14.84
C GLY A 169 4.10 -5.97 -15.31
N THR A 170 4.36 -6.07 -16.62
CA THR A 170 5.68 -5.80 -17.22
C THR A 170 5.86 -4.38 -17.74
N LYS A 171 4.86 -3.51 -17.54
CA LYS A 171 4.90 -2.15 -18.08
C LYS A 171 5.96 -1.31 -17.37
N THR A 172 6.83 -0.68 -18.15
CA THR A 172 7.90 0.21 -17.68
C THR A 172 7.66 1.62 -18.20
N TYR A 173 7.88 2.61 -17.36
CA TYR A 173 7.83 4.03 -17.70
C TYR A 173 9.25 4.59 -17.67
N THR A 174 9.68 5.20 -18.77
CA THR A 174 11.02 5.74 -18.90
C THR A 174 10.95 7.23 -19.19
N TYR A 175 11.49 8.05 -18.28
CA TYR A 175 11.78 9.44 -18.50
C TYR A 175 13.17 9.58 -19.14
N ASN A 176 13.28 10.46 -20.12
CA ASN A 176 14.56 10.80 -20.76
C ASN A 176 14.76 12.31 -20.74
N SER A 177 15.84 12.77 -20.10
CA SER A 177 16.13 14.19 -19.94
C SER A 177 16.43 14.92 -21.25
N SER A 178 16.92 14.19 -22.29
CA SER A 178 17.19 14.81 -23.59
C SER A 178 15.93 15.20 -24.35
N THR A 179 14.82 14.51 -24.10
CA THR A 179 13.52 14.77 -24.75
C THR A 179 12.50 15.41 -23.83
N GLY A 180 12.71 15.34 -22.52
CA GLY A 180 11.76 15.79 -21.51
C GLY A 180 10.48 14.96 -21.42
N ASN A 181 10.41 13.81 -22.09
CA ASN A 181 9.21 12.99 -22.20
C ASN A 181 9.30 11.71 -21.39
N ILE A 182 8.14 11.23 -20.96
CA ILE A 182 7.94 9.87 -20.40
C ILE A 182 7.37 8.99 -21.49
N THR A 183 8.01 7.85 -21.73
CA THR A 183 7.53 6.81 -22.65
C THR A 183 7.17 5.57 -21.86
N ALA A 184 6.16 4.81 -22.32
CA ALA A 184 5.76 3.55 -21.71
C ALA A 184 6.01 2.39 -22.70
N SER A 185 6.62 1.33 -22.22
CA SER A 185 6.93 0.11 -22.98
C SER A 185 6.35 -1.13 -22.30
#